data_05e18a227864d1026d8bcf6c072a7cc9
#
_entry.id   05e18a227864d1026d8bcf6c072a7cc9
#
_cell.length_a   1.000
_cell.length_b   1.000
_cell.length_c   1.000
_cell.angle_alpha   90.00
_cell.angle_beta   90.00
_cell.angle_gamma   90.00
#
_symmetry.space_group_name_H-M   'P 1'
#
loop_
_entity.id
_entity.type
_entity.pdbx_description
1 polymer ?
#
loop_
_entity_poly.entity_id
_entity_poly.type
_entity_poly.pdbx_seq_one_letter_code
_entity_poly.pdbx_strand_id
1 'polypeptide(L)'
;VQSSIDGFLLSNGALQIEKKENILLKSNFTTQIIIDKKNINKYDSYLKNQNLVSDSISLKANLNHSLNIVFDNTFKIVNYDYKNKGKISHLTFKLKNPIKNSLIENKIKKVALKETDFTYRNNQKDKSYLNLNGNYKINDFNYQIFNLKNSFSKNISNIEADFNYAQNIELNLINYKKDSKKVANIILNLSLKKNKINFKKINYLE
;
A
#
# COMPACT_ATOMS: atom_id res chain seq x y z
N VAL A 1 8.83 -0.25 26.23
CA VAL A 1 10.12 -0.11 25.55
C VAL A 1 9.98 0.96 24.49
N GLN A 2 10.95 1.86 24.39
CA GLN A 2 11.04 2.87 23.34
C GLN A 2 12.40 2.71 22.64
N SER A 3 12.42 2.63 21.33
CA SER A 3 13.62 2.45 20.51
C SER A 3 13.48 3.22 19.20
N SER A 4 14.58 3.72 18.66
CA SER A 4 14.62 4.43 17.39
C SER A 4 15.67 3.79 16.48
N ILE A 5 15.27 3.41 15.29
CA ILE A 5 16.14 2.87 14.25
C ILE A 5 15.76 3.53 12.91
N ASP A 6 16.70 4.28 12.32
CA ASP A 6 16.66 4.71 10.92
C ASP A 6 15.34 5.36 10.43
N GLY A 7 14.74 6.23 11.24
CA GLY A 7 13.47 6.88 10.92
C GLY A 7 12.24 6.12 11.41
N PHE A 8 12.43 5.00 12.11
CA PHE A 8 11.38 4.29 12.82
C PHE A 8 11.53 4.51 14.32
N LEU A 9 10.50 5.06 14.94
CA LEU A 9 10.38 5.12 16.39
C LEU A 9 9.40 4.03 16.82
N LEU A 10 9.90 3.07 17.60
CA LEU A 10 9.09 2.02 18.23
C LEU A 10 8.70 2.46 19.63
N SER A 11 7.43 2.34 19.96
CA SER A 11 6.89 2.67 21.29
C SER A 11 5.79 1.69 21.67
N ASN A 12 5.41 1.72 22.96
CA ASN A 12 4.35 0.89 23.53
C ASN A 12 4.53 -0.62 23.26
N GLY A 13 5.80 -1.07 23.19
CA GLY A 13 6.12 -2.47 22.89
C GLY A 13 5.81 -3.37 24.07
N ALA A 14 5.01 -4.42 23.84
CA ALA A 14 4.79 -5.54 24.74
C ALA A 14 5.18 -6.84 24.03
N LEU A 15 5.91 -7.70 24.73
CA LEU A 15 6.29 -9.03 24.28
C LEU A 15 5.88 -10.04 25.36
N GLN A 16 5.13 -11.06 24.93
CA GLN A 16 4.72 -12.18 25.77
C GLN A 16 5.16 -13.48 25.14
N ILE A 17 5.76 -14.36 25.93
CA ILE A 17 6.17 -15.69 25.48
C ILE A 17 5.49 -16.71 26.39
N GLU A 18 4.74 -17.63 25.81
CA GLU A 18 4.08 -18.74 26.48
C GLU A 18 4.64 -20.05 25.95
N LYS A 19 5.08 -20.94 26.82
CA LYS A 19 5.55 -22.28 26.46
C LYS A 19 4.54 -23.31 26.97
N LYS A 20 3.95 -24.08 26.05
CA LYS A 20 3.13 -25.28 26.29
C LYS A 20 3.69 -26.41 25.43
N GLU A 21 2.88 -27.10 24.65
CA GLU A 21 3.35 -28.03 23.61
C GLU A 21 4.13 -27.28 22.50
N ASN A 22 3.73 -26.05 22.21
CA ASN A 22 4.38 -25.14 21.29
C ASN A 22 4.79 -23.85 22.02
N ILE A 23 5.74 -23.11 21.46
CA ILE A 23 6.14 -21.80 21.95
C ILE A 23 5.33 -20.74 21.22
N LEU A 24 4.51 -20.00 21.95
CA LEU A 24 3.72 -18.90 21.42
C LEU A 24 4.38 -17.57 21.78
N LEU A 25 4.72 -16.78 20.78
CA LEU A 25 5.21 -15.42 20.91
C LEU A 25 4.11 -14.45 20.47
N LYS A 26 3.71 -13.54 21.36
CA LYS A 26 2.80 -12.43 21.07
C LYS A 26 3.53 -11.11 21.24
N SER A 27 3.39 -10.22 20.29
CA SER A 27 3.97 -8.87 20.38
C SER A 27 2.99 -7.84 19.84
N ASN A 28 2.84 -6.74 20.58
CA ASN A 28 2.13 -5.56 20.14
C ASN A 28 3.05 -4.36 20.31
N PHE A 29 3.11 -3.50 19.31
CA PHE A 29 3.91 -2.27 19.36
C PHE A 29 3.39 -1.23 18.37
N THR A 30 3.75 0.01 18.60
CA THR A 30 3.43 1.13 17.72
C THR A 30 4.72 1.59 17.02
N THR A 31 4.62 1.93 15.75
CA THR A 31 5.73 2.50 14.99
C THR A 31 5.33 3.86 14.43
N GLN A 32 6.11 4.88 14.72
CA GLN A 32 6.11 6.12 13.97
C GLN A 32 7.20 6.05 12.91
N ILE A 33 6.82 6.24 11.65
CA ILE A 33 7.71 6.16 10.49
C ILE A 33 7.88 7.56 9.91
N ILE A 34 9.12 8.00 9.77
CA ILE A 34 9.49 9.24 9.09
C ILE A 34 10.63 8.92 8.12
N ILE A 35 10.32 8.88 6.83
CA ILE A 35 11.29 8.70 5.75
C ILE A 35 11.31 9.98 4.94
N ASP A 36 12.50 10.54 4.76
CA ASP A 36 12.75 11.74 3.97
C ASP A 36 14.13 11.66 3.29
N LYS A 37 14.54 12.74 2.65
CA LYS A 37 15.85 12.80 1.96
C LYS A 37 17.06 12.55 2.86
N LYS A 38 16.93 12.72 4.19
CA LYS A 38 18.05 12.57 5.12
C LYS A 38 18.35 11.10 5.43
N ASN A 39 17.31 10.25 5.41
CA ASN A 39 17.44 8.86 5.79
C ASN A 39 17.10 7.84 4.69
N ILE A 40 16.58 8.29 3.54
CA ILE A 40 16.13 7.41 2.45
C ILE A 40 17.24 6.49 1.92
N ASN A 41 18.51 6.95 1.90
CA ASN A 41 19.66 6.18 1.40
C ASN A 41 19.86 4.85 2.16
N LYS A 42 19.39 4.76 3.40
CA LYS A 42 19.44 3.53 4.20
C LYS A 42 18.53 2.42 3.66
N TYR A 43 17.58 2.78 2.81
CA TYR A 43 16.60 1.88 2.19
C TYR A 43 16.91 1.57 0.72
N ASP A 44 18.04 2.04 0.18
CA ASP A 44 18.38 1.89 -1.23
C ASP A 44 18.41 0.43 -1.70
N SER A 45 18.83 -0.51 -0.85
CA SER A 45 18.82 -1.95 -1.17
C SER A 45 17.42 -2.48 -1.47
N TYR A 46 16.39 -1.97 -0.78
CA TYR A 46 14.98 -2.34 -0.98
C TYR A 46 14.35 -1.62 -2.16
N LEU A 47 14.81 -0.41 -2.46
CA LEU A 47 14.25 0.46 -3.50
C LEU A 47 14.88 0.25 -4.86
N LYS A 48 16.08 -0.34 -4.93
CA LYS A 48 16.90 -0.49 -6.15
C LYS A 48 16.15 -1.08 -7.33
N ASN A 49 15.31 -2.09 -7.07
CA ASN A 49 14.54 -2.80 -8.09
C ASN A 49 13.11 -2.24 -8.28
N GLN A 50 12.77 -1.16 -7.60
CA GLN A 50 11.47 -0.53 -7.73
C GLN A 50 11.52 0.59 -8.78
N ASN A 51 10.38 0.84 -9.44
CA ASN A 51 10.24 1.96 -10.37
C ASN A 51 10.07 3.29 -9.62
N LEU A 52 10.97 3.57 -8.65
CA LEU A 52 10.90 4.74 -7.77
C LEU A 52 12.21 5.53 -7.83
N VAL A 53 12.11 6.86 -7.82
CA VAL A 53 13.25 7.77 -7.64
C VAL A 53 13.48 7.92 -6.14
N SER A 54 14.57 7.34 -5.60
CA SER A 54 14.81 7.20 -4.16
C SER A 54 14.72 8.52 -3.42
N ASP A 55 15.44 9.57 -3.87
CA ASP A 55 15.48 10.89 -3.22
C ASP A 55 14.15 11.67 -3.27
N SER A 56 13.17 11.16 -4.00
CA SER A 56 11.82 11.75 -4.10
C SER A 56 10.83 11.17 -3.10
N ILE A 57 11.22 10.14 -2.36
CA ILE A 57 10.33 9.46 -1.42
C ILE A 57 10.26 10.26 -0.12
N SER A 58 9.04 10.52 0.34
CA SER A 58 8.75 11.07 1.65
C SER A 58 7.56 10.32 2.24
N LEU A 59 7.72 9.78 3.44
CA LEU A 59 6.68 9.02 4.15
C LEU A 59 6.59 9.47 5.60
N LYS A 60 5.36 9.73 6.06
CA LYS A 60 5.04 9.90 7.47
C LYS A 60 3.82 9.04 7.81
N ALA A 61 3.99 8.11 8.73
CA ALA A 61 2.94 7.18 9.14
C ALA A 61 3.03 6.82 10.62
N ASN A 62 1.88 6.49 11.21
CA ASN A 62 1.77 5.92 12.54
C ASN A 62 1.02 4.59 12.42
N LEU A 63 1.66 3.51 12.83
CA LEU A 63 1.18 2.15 12.62
C LEU A 63 1.21 1.36 13.93
N ASN A 64 0.13 0.63 14.19
CA ASN A 64 0.00 -0.32 15.29
C ASN A 64 0.19 -1.73 14.75
N HIS A 65 1.09 -2.48 15.35
CA HIS A 65 1.45 -3.83 14.95
C HIS A 65 0.97 -4.83 15.98
N SER A 66 0.46 -5.95 15.51
CA SER A 66 0.15 -7.13 16.33
C SER A 66 0.74 -8.35 15.63
N LEU A 67 1.59 -9.07 16.32
CA LEU A 67 2.32 -10.24 15.82
C LEU A 67 2.08 -11.41 16.76
N ASN A 68 1.57 -12.52 16.20
CA ASN A 68 1.48 -13.80 16.87
C ASN A 68 2.28 -14.81 16.06
N ILE A 69 3.26 -15.47 16.68
CA ILE A 69 4.06 -16.52 16.05
C ILE A 69 4.01 -17.75 16.94
N VAL A 70 3.77 -18.90 16.32
CA VAL A 70 3.84 -20.21 16.99
C VAL A 70 5.03 -20.97 16.44
N PHE A 71 5.90 -21.40 17.34
CA PHE A 71 7.03 -22.27 17.03
C PHE A 71 6.78 -23.67 17.58
N ASP A 72 7.24 -24.68 16.88
CA ASP A 72 7.37 -26.02 17.43
C ASP A 72 8.57 -26.13 18.40
N ASN A 73 8.78 -27.31 18.97
CA ASN A 73 9.89 -27.57 19.89
C ASN A 73 11.29 -27.50 19.24
N THR A 74 11.34 -27.41 17.90
CA THR A 74 12.60 -27.22 17.14
C THR A 74 12.79 -25.77 16.69
N PHE A 75 11.99 -24.83 17.20
CA PHE A 75 11.97 -23.41 16.84
C PHE A 75 11.60 -23.13 15.38
N LYS A 76 10.94 -24.05 14.69
CA LYS A 76 10.37 -23.79 13.37
C LYS A 76 9.03 -23.08 13.52
N ILE A 77 8.78 -22.08 12.68
CA ILE A 77 7.48 -21.39 12.61
C ILE A 77 6.46 -22.35 12.03
N VAL A 78 5.46 -22.72 12.83
CA VAL A 78 4.33 -23.58 12.43
C VAL A 78 3.05 -22.78 12.18
N ASN A 79 2.98 -21.57 12.70
CA ASN A 79 1.89 -20.63 12.41
C ASN A 79 2.31 -19.20 12.70
N TYR A 80 1.76 -18.25 11.96
CA TYR A 80 1.89 -16.82 12.27
C TYR A 80 0.65 -16.05 11.82
N ASP A 81 0.38 -14.95 12.52
CA ASP A 81 -0.61 -13.92 12.15
C ASP A 81 -0.01 -12.54 12.48
N TYR A 82 0.27 -11.78 11.44
CA TYR A 82 0.76 -10.42 11.55
C TYR A 82 -0.31 -9.45 11.05
N LYS A 83 -0.67 -8.49 11.91
CA LYS A 83 -1.60 -7.40 11.60
C LYS A 83 -0.90 -6.08 11.80
N ASN A 84 -1.15 -5.17 10.88
CA ASN A 84 -0.68 -3.81 10.94
C ASN A 84 -1.83 -2.88 10.55
N LYS A 85 -2.13 -1.90 11.41
CA LYS A 85 -3.22 -0.94 11.20
C LYS A 85 -2.78 0.44 11.65
N GLY A 86 -3.12 1.45 10.87
CA GLY A 86 -2.81 2.83 11.26
C GLY A 86 -3.10 3.83 10.17
N LYS A 87 -2.37 4.91 10.16
CA LYS A 87 -2.58 6.06 9.27
C LYS A 87 -1.29 6.49 8.60
N ILE A 88 -1.35 6.66 7.30
CA ILE A 88 -0.34 7.32 6.48
C ILE A 88 -0.77 8.79 6.38
N SER A 89 -0.13 9.66 7.16
CA SER A 89 -0.42 11.10 7.11
C SER A 89 0.04 11.70 5.79
N HIS A 90 1.16 11.21 5.26
CA HIS A 90 1.74 11.66 4.00
C HIS A 90 2.62 10.56 3.37
N LEU A 91 2.45 10.33 2.08
CA LEU A 91 3.38 9.57 1.24
C LEU A 91 3.51 10.29 -0.09
N THR A 92 4.72 10.50 -0.56
CA THR A 92 4.99 11.03 -1.90
C THR A 92 6.16 10.28 -2.51
N PHE A 93 6.09 10.00 -3.81
CA PHE A 93 7.19 9.44 -4.58
C PHE A 93 7.07 9.80 -6.07
N LYS A 94 8.22 9.81 -6.77
CA LYS A 94 8.29 9.94 -8.23
C LYS A 94 8.65 8.59 -8.86
N LEU A 95 8.14 8.36 -10.05
CA LEU A 95 8.44 7.17 -10.85
C LEU A 95 9.67 7.42 -11.71
N LYS A 96 10.63 6.48 -11.76
CA LYS A 96 11.76 6.49 -12.68
C LYS A 96 11.28 6.46 -14.14
N ASN A 97 10.38 5.51 -14.40
CA ASN A 97 9.73 5.37 -15.70
C ASN A 97 8.27 5.81 -15.55
N PRO A 98 7.89 6.99 -16.04
CA PRO A 98 6.51 7.48 -15.96
C PRO A 98 5.54 6.52 -16.67
N ILE A 99 4.40 6.27 -16.05
CA ILE A 99 3.35 5.45 -16.64
C ILE A 99 2.64 6.28 -17.72
N LYS A 100 2.61 5.75 -18.94
CA LYS A 100 1.85 6.29 -20.07
C LYS A 100 0.79 5.26 -20.47
N ASN A 101 -0.43 5.73 -20.65
CA ASN A 101 -1.53 4.92 -21.17
C ASN A 101 -2.28 5.76 -22.21
N SER A 102 -2.84 5.11 -23.23
CA SER A 102 -3.64 5.77 -24.28
C SER A 102 -4.92 6.42 -23.75
N LEU A 103 -5.41 5.99 -22.61
CA LEU A 103 -6.63 6.50 -21.96
C LEU A 103 -6.38 7.77 -21.12
N ILE A 104 -5.14 8.09 -20.85
CA ILE A 104 -4.74 9.17 -19.95
C ILE A 104 -3.83 10.13 -20.72
N GLU A 105 -4.25 11.36 -20.87
CA GLU A 105 -3.49 12.38 -21.59
C GLU A 105 -2.11 12.62 -20.98
N ASN A 106 -2.05 12.75 -19.67
CA ASN A 106 -0.82 13.07 -18.94
C ASN A 106 -0.13 11.83 -18.37
N LYS A 107 1.17 11.66 -18.67
CA LYS A 107 1.99 10.62 -18.03
C LYS A 107 1.96 10.76 -16.51
N ILE A 108 1.79 9.65 -15.81
CA ILE A 108 1.91 9.62 -14.34
C ILE A 108 3.40 9.60 -13.98
N LYS A 109 3.87 10.69 -13.38
CA LYS A 109 5.27 10.88 -12.96
C LYS A 109 5.42 10.85 -11.44
N LYS A 110 4.40 11.29 -10.71
CA LYS A 110 4.40 11.46 -9.25
C LYS A 110 3.08 10.99 -8.67
N VAL A 111 3.15 10.32 -7.54
CA VAL A 111 1.98 9.91 -6.75
C VAL A 111 2.14 10.42 -5.33
N ALA A 112 1.07 10.90 -4.74
CA ALA A 112 1.02 11.24 -3.34
C ALA A 112 -0.25 10.69 -2.70
N LEU A 113 -0.14 10.24 -1.44
CA LEU A 113 -1.24 9.89 -0.56
C LEU A 113 -1.26 10.86 0.62
N LYS A 114 -2.46 11.18 1.11
CA LYS A 114 -2.65 12.04 2.28
C LYS A 114 -3.78 11.48 3.13
N GLU A 115 -3.60 11.52 4.46
CA GLU A 115 -4.62 11.13 5.43
C GLU A 115 -5.27 9.76 5.07
N THR A 116 -4.41 8.76 4.81
CA THR A 116 -4.82 7.45 4.31
C THR A 116 -4.82 6.43 5.43
N ASP A 117 -5.97 5.85 5.71
CA ASP A 117 -6.09 4.69 6.60
C ASP A 117 -5.45 3.47 5.94
N PHE A 118 -4.67 2.76 6.72
CA PHE A 118 -3.89 1.59 6.30
C PHE A 118 -4.26 0.40 7.16
N THR A 119 -4.55 -0.74 6.51
CA THR A 119 -4.70 -2.02 7.21
C THR A 119 -4.05 -3.11 6.37
N TYR A 120 -3.15 -3.87 6.99
CA TYR A 120 -2.47 -5.01 6.40
C TYR A 120 -2.57 -6.21 7.32
N ARG A 121 -2.83 -7.40 6.76
CA ARG A 121 -2.73 -8.67 7.47
C ARG A 121 -2.03 -9.69 6.61
N ASN A 122 -1.14 -10.44 7.22
CA ASN A 122 -0.47 -11.58 6.61
C ASN A 122 -0.45 -12.73 7.61
N ASN A 123 -0.98 -13.88 7.22
CA ASN A 123 -0.94 -15.08 8.03
C ASN A 123 -0.70 -16.32 7.18
N GLN A 124 -0.42 -17.43 7.83
CA GLN A 124 -0.07 -18.67 7.14
C GLN A 124 -1.28 -19.39 6.54
N LYS A 125 -2.47 -19.25 7.15
CA LYS A 125 -3.66 -20.04 6.81
C LYS A 125 -4.56 -19.36 5.78
N ASP A 126 -4.76 -18.05 5.95
CA ASP A 126 -5.72 -17.28 5.15
C ASP A 126 -5.03 -16.47 4.04
N LYS A 127 -5.84 -15.85 3.20
CA LYS A 127 -5.35 -14.86 2.25
C LYS A 127 -4.85 -13.64 2.99
N SER A 128 -3.70 -13.16 2.61
CA SER A 128 -3.21 -11.85 3.06
C SER A 128 -4.03 -10.74 2.40
N TYR A 129 -4.18 -9.60 3.08
CA TYR A 129 -4.86 -8.45 2.51
C TYR A 129 -4.19 -7.12 2.88
N LEU A 130 -4.39 -6.15 2.01
CA LEU A 130 -4.03 -4.75 2.18
C LEU A 130 -5.25 -3.90 1.85
N ASN A 131 -5.65 -3.03 2.76
CA ASN A 131 -6.70 -2.04 2.52
C ASN A 131 -6.14 -0.64 2.75
N LEU A 132 -6.44 0.26 1.82
CA LEU A 132 -6.12 1.69 1.89
C LEU A 132 -7.40 2.48 1.64
N ASN A 133 -7.66 3.48 2.46
CA ASN A 133 -8.77 4.42 2.28
C ASN A 133 -8.29 5.83 2.61
N GLY A 134 -8.44 6.78 1.69
CA GLY A 134 -7.94 8.12 1.93
C GLY A 134 -7.95 9.00 0.69
N ASN A 135 -6.94 9.86 0.60
CA ASN A 135 -6.81 10.81 -0.49
C ASN A 135 -5.53 10.53 -1.29
N TYR A 136 -5.64 10.58 -2.60
CA TYR A 136 -4.51 10.45 -3.51
C TYR A 136 -4.45 11.63 -4.49
N LYS A 137 -3.27 11.92 -5.00
CA LYS A 137 -3.10 12.76 -6.18
C LYS A 137 -2.03 12.23 -7.11
N ILE A 138 -2.23 12.48 -8.38
CA ILE A 138 -1.30 12.16 -9.46
C ILE A 138 -0.71 13.48 -9.94
N ASN A 139 0.62 13.53 -10.08
CA ASN A 139 1.37 14.72 -10.46
C ASN A 139 1.04 15.89 -9.50
N ASP A 140 0.75 17.06 -10.02
CA ASP A 140 0.44 18.27 -9.24
C ASP A 140 -1.05 18.63 -9.26
N PHE A 141 -1.92 17.64 -9.59
CA PHE A 141 -3.37 17.81 -9.59
C PHE A 141 -3.95 17.85 -8.17
N ASN A 142 -5.25 18.06 -8.04
CA ASN A 142 -5.93 18.08 -6.74
C ASN A 142 -6.05 16.67 -6.15
N TYR A 143 -6.10 16.60 -4.82
CA TYR A 143 -6.38 15.36 -4.12
C TYR A 143 -7.79 14.85 -4.44
N GLN A 144 -7.89 13.55 -4.66
CA GLN A 144 -9.13 12.81 -4.89
C GLN A 144 -9.25 11.69 -3.87
N ILE A 145 -10.46 11.28 -3.56
CA ILE A 145 -10.71 10.14 -2.67
C ILE A 145 -10.44 8.82 -3.38
N PHE A 146 -10.00 7.82 -2.62
CA PHE A 146 -9.88 6.45 -3.09
C PHE A 146 -10.09 5.44 -1.98
N ASN A 147 -10.53 4.26 -2.37
CA ASN A 147 -10.55 3.06 -1.56
C ASN A 147 -9.93 1.92 -2.38
N LEU A 148 -8.94 1.26 -1.82
CA LEU A 148 -8.25 0.13 -2.45
C LEU A 148 -8.27 -1.05 -1.49
N LYS A 149 -8.76 -2.19 -1.97
CA LYS A 149 -8.68 -3.48 -1.29
C LYS A 149 -7.90 -4.45 -2.15
N ASN A 150 -6.88 -5.03 -1.60
CA ASN A 150 -6.10 -6.06 -2.26
C ASN A 150 -6.04 -7.30 -1.36
N SER A 151 -6.56 -8.43 -1.85
CA SER A 151 -6.37 -9.73 -1.23
C SER A 151 -5.42 -10.58 -2.08
N PHE A 152 -4.43 -11.19 -1.45
CA PHE A 152 -3.39 -11.90 -2.18
C PHE A 152 -2.99 -13.20 -1.51
N SER A 153 -2.64 -14.17 -2.34
CA SER A 153 -2.09 -15.47 -1.95
C SER A 153 -1.08 -15.90 -2.99
N LYS A 154 0.02 -16.53 -2.56
CA LYS A 154 1.19 -17.00 -3.37
C LYS A 154 1.37 -16.38 -4.78
N ASN A 155 0.41 -16.54 -5.69
CA ASN A 155 0.54 -16.17 -7.11
C ASN A 155 -0.64 -15.36 -7.65
N ILE A 156 -1.62 -15.02 -6.81
CA ILE A 156 -2.85 -14.31 -7.22
C ILE A 156 -3.05 -13.11 -6.29
N SER A 157 -3.24 -11.95 -6.90
CA SER A 157 -3.67 -10.72 -6.24
C SER A 157 -5.02 -10.31 -6.82
N ASN A 158 -6.03 -10.14 -5.97
CA ASN A 158 -7.33 -9.60 -6.35
C ASN A 158 -7.43 -8.18 -5.83
N ILE A 159 -7.62 -7.24 -6.74
CA ILE A 159 -7.66 -5.81 -6.45
C ILE A 159 -9.05 -5.29 -6.73
N GLU A 160 -9.62 -4.61 -5.75
CA GLU A 160 -10.82 -3.80 -5.86
C GLU A 160 -10.40 -2.36 -5.57
N ALA A 161 -10.60 -1.46 -6.52
CA ALA A 161 -10.30 -0.05 -6.40
C ALA A 161 -11.54 0.77 -6.75
N ASP A 162 -11.86 1.72 -5.90
CA ASP A 162 -12.93 2.70 -6.08
C ASP A 162 -12.31 4.08 -5.87
N PHE A 163 -12.30 4.92 -6.89
CA PHE A 163 -11.61 6.21 -6.81
C PHE A 163 -12.22 7.26 -7.72
N ASN A 164 -12.16 8.50 -7.28
CA ASN A 164 -12.53 9.64 -8.08
C ASN A 164 -11.37 10.04 -9.00
N TYR A 165 -11.68 10.36 -10.26
CA TYR A 165 -10.70 10.77 -11.26
C TYR A 165 -11.11 12.08 -11.93
N ALA A 166 -10.32 13.15 -11.72
CA ALA A 166 -10.62 14.51 -12.17
C ALA A 166 -9.83 14.94 -13.41
N GLN A 167 -9.06 14.05 -14.06
CA GLN A 167 -8.27 14.38 -15.24
C GLN A 167 -9.01 14.03 -16.54
N ASN A 168 -8.48 14.51 -17.67
CA ASN A 168 -9.01 14.15 -18.98
C ASN A 168 -8.88 12.64 -19.22
N ILE A 169 -9.93 12.07 -19.80
CA ILE A 169 -9.96 10.68 -20.31
C ILE A 169 -10.38 10.75 -21.77
N GLU A 170 -9.65 10.08 -22.64
CA GLU A 170 -10.01 9.93 -24.04
C GLU A 170 -10.18 8.46 -24.41
N LEU A 171 -11.36 8.10 -24.90
CA LEU A 171 -11.70 6.77 -25.40
C LEU A 171 -11.97 6.87 -26.91
N ASN A 172 -10.90 6.88 -27.70
CA ASN A 172 -10.97 7.11 -29.14
C ASN A 172 -11.86 6.10 -29.88
N LEU A 173 -11.92 4.84 -29.39
CA LEU A 173 -12.76 3.79 -29.99
C LEU A 173 -14.26 4.12 -30.01
N ILE A 174 -14.73 4.92 -29.07
CA ILE A 174 -16.15 5.31 -28.94
C ILE A 174 -16.34 6.81 -29.05
N ASN A 175 -15.30 7.53 -29.48
CA ASN A 175 -15.28 9.00 -29.58
C ASN A 175 -15.76 9.73 -28.31
N TYR A 176 -15.37 9.20 -27.15
CA TYR A 176 -15.73 9.77 -25.86
C TYR A 176 -14.57 10.54 -25.25
N LYS A 177 -14.85 11.74 -24.76
CA LYS A 177 -13.89 12.58 -24.05
C LYS A 177 -14.51 13.14 -22.76
N LYS A 178 -13.85 12.87 -21.61
CA LYS A 178 -14.17 13.50 -20.34
C LYS A 178 -13.25 14.70 -20.11
N ASP A 179 -13.83 15.84 -19.82
CA ASP A 179 -13.11 17.05 -19.42
C ASP A 179 -12.61 16.97 -17.97
N SER A 180 -11.46 17.58 -17.68
CA SER A 180 -10.90 17.71 -16.34
C SER A 180 -11.75 18.56 -15.37
N LYS A 181 -12.73 19.31 -15.85
CA LYS A 181 -13.69 20.04 -15.01
C LYS A 181 -14.70 19.13 -14.33
N LYS A 182 -14.87 17.92 -14.81
CA LYS A 182 -15.79 16.93 -14.25
C LYS A 182 -15.01 15.86 -13.48
N VAL A 183 -15.59 15.35 -12.42
CA VAL A 183 -15.06 14.25 -11.63
C VAL A 183 -15.81 12.98 -11.98
N ALA A 184 -15.11 11.96 -12.44
CA ALA A 184 -15.67 10.63 -12.62
C ALA A 184 -15.35 9.74 -11.43
N ASN A 185 -16.26 8.89 -11.01
CA ASN A 185 -16.00 7.77 -10.14
C ASN A 185 -15.69 6.53 -10.97
N ILE A 186 -14.58 5.86 -10.66
CA ILE A 186 -14.12 4.66 -11.35
C ILE A 186 -14.03 3.52 -10.35
N ILE A 187 -14.74 2.43 -10.64
CA ILE A 187 -14.66 1.20 -9.85
C ILE A 187 -14.01 0.12 -10.71
N LEU A 188 -12.88 -0.41 -10.23
CA LEU A 188 -12.13 -1.48 -10.87
C LEU A 188 -12.15 -2.73 -9.99
N ASN A 189 -12.41 -3.89 -10.60
CA ASN A 189 -12.19 -5.18 -9.99
C ASN A 189 -11.36 -6.02 -10.95
N LEU A 190 -10.15 -6.38 -10.53
CA LEU A 190 -9.22 -7.12 -11.36
C LEU A 190 -8.45 -8.18 -10.56
N SER A 191 -7.95 -9.18 -11.26
CA SER A 191 -7.02 -10.14 -10.69
C SER A 191 -5.70 -10.15 -11.47
N LEU A 192 -4.61 -10.18 -10.72
CA LEU A 192 -3.25 -10.34 -11.22
C LEU A 192 -2.81 -11.78 -10.94
N LYS A 193 -2.41 -12.51 -11.98
CA LYS A 193 -1.84 -13.85 -11.85
C LYS A 193 -0.56 -13.94 -12.68
N LYS A 194 0.60 -14.07 -12.00
CA LYS A 194 1.90 -13.92 -12.64
C LYS A 194 1.96 -12.56 -13.37
N ASN A 195 2.13 -12.56 -14.69
CA ASN A 195 2.20 -11.35 -15.53
C ASN A 195 0.91 -11.07 -16.31
N LYS A 196 -0.22 -11.71 -15.94
CA LYS A 196 -1.51 -11.53 -16.62
C LYS A 196 -2.46 -10.73 -15.74
N ILE A 197 -3.07 -9.69 -16.33
CA ILE A 197 -4.13 -8.88 -15.72
C ILE A 197 -5.45 -9.38 -16.29
N ASN A 198 -6.38 -9.73 -15.42
CA ASN A 198 -7.76 -10.08 -15.79
C ASN A 198 -8.72 -9.08 -15.17
N PHE A 199 -9.34 -8.26 -15.98
CA PHE A 199 -10.39 -7.32 -15.56
C PHE A 199 -11.71 -8.09 -15.40
N LYS A 200 -12.29 -8.05 -14.20
CA LYS A 200 -13.58 -8.66 -13.88
C LYS A 200 -14.72 -7.65 -14.01
N LYS A 201 -14.46 -6.40 -13.64
CA LYS A 201 -15.45 -5.33 -13.65
C LYS A 201 -14.76 -3.98 -13.80
N ILE A 202 -15.33 -3.14 -14.65
CA ILE A 202 -14.98 -1.73 -14.77
C ILE A 202 -16.31 -0.97 -14.81
N ASN A 203 -16.56 -0.13 -13.80
CA ASN A 203 -17.67 0.82 -13.80
C ASN A 203 -17.10 2.22 -13.90
N TYR A 204 -17.75 3.04 -14.68
CA TYR A 204 -17.45 4.44 -14.86
C TYR A 204 -18.75 5.25 -14.67
N LEU A 205 -18.72 6.22 -13.78
CA LEU A 205 -19.85 7.11 -13.47
C LEU A 205 -19.33 8.56 -13.49
N GLU A 206 -19.97 9.40 -14.29
CA GLU A 206 -19.66 10.83 -14.43
C GLU A 206 -20.82 11.69 -13.93
#